data_7ecc6602f0d54e790f1d9a0eed9385cb
#
_entry.id   7ecc6602f0d54e790f1d9a0eed9385cb
#
_cell.length_a   1.000
_cell.length_b   1.000
_cell.length_c   1.000
_cell.angle_alpha   90.00
_cell.angle_beta   90.00
_cell.angle_gamma   90.00
#
_symmetry.space_group_name_H-M   'P 1'
#
loop_
_entity.id
_entity.type
_entity.pdbx_description
1 polymer ?
#
loop_
_entity_poly.entity_id
_entity_poly.type
_entity_poly.pdbx_seq_one_letter_code
_entity_poly.pdbx_strand_id
1 'polypeptide(L)'
;MKLQNDTFLRALCKLPTDYTPIWLMRQAGRYLPEYRQTRSEAGSFMGLATNPHYACEVTLQPVDRYPLDAAILFSDILTIPDAMGLGLSFVAGEGPKFAKPVQDEAAVKALYVPDPSDKLKYVTDAV
;
A
#
# COMPACT_ATOMS: atom_id res chain seq x y z
N MET A 1 19.92 -5.38 -13.70
CA MET A 1 19.08 -6.59 -13.56
C MET A 1 18.21 -6.73 -14.80
N LYS A 2 18.16 -7.91 -15.45
CA LYS A 2 17.28 -8.11 -16.62
C LYS A 2 15.93 -8.57 -16.11
N LEU A 3 14.84 -7.86 -16.46
CA LEU A 3 13.48 -8.28 -16.11
C LEU A 3 13.14 -9.58 -16.85
N GLN A 4 12.43 -10.48 -16.18
CA GLN A 4 11.87 -11.69 -16.79
C GLN A 4 10.65 -11.38 -17.66
N ASN A 5 9.85 -10.40 -17.25
CA ASN A 5 8.70 -9.89 -17.97
C ASN A 5 8.78 -8.36 -18.01
N ASP A 6 8.84 -7.78 -19.20
CA ASP A 6 8.88 -6.33 -19.43
C ASP A 6 7.61 -5.81 -20.11
N THR A 7 6.58 -6.65 -20.25
CA THR A 7 5.34 -6.35 -20.99
C THR A 7 4.69 -5.07 -20.50
N PHE A 8 4.57 -4.89 -19.17
CA PHE A 8 4.00 -3.68 -18.59
C PHE A 8 4.80 -2.42 -18.94
N LEU A 9 6.13 -2.47 -18.84
CA LEU A 9 7.00 -1.34 -19.18
C LEU A 9 6.96 -1.02 -20.67
N ARG A 10 6.91 -2.05 -21.55
CA ARG A 10 6.74 -1.85 -23.00
C ARG A 10 5.43 -1.13 -23.29
N ALA A 11 4.33 -1.56 -22.64
CA ALA A 11 3.03 -0.91 -22.83
C ALA A 11 3.05 0.57 -22.38
N LEU A 12 3.70 0.89 -21.24
CA LEU A 12 3.88 2.28 -20.79
C LEU A 12 4.70 3.12 -21.78
N CYS A 13 5.70 2.51 -22.42
CA CYS A 13 6.51 3.16 -23.46
C CYS A 13 5.87 3.16 -24.84
N LYS A 14 4.60 2.70 -24.97
CA LYS A 14 3.89 2.57 -26.25
C LYS A 14 4.61 1.66 -27.26
N LEU A 15 5.37 0.69 -26.79
CA LEU A 15 6.01 -0.33 -27.59
C LEU A 15 5.07 -1.50 -27.83
N PRO A 16 5.20 -2.26 -28.94
CA PRO A 16 4.39 -3.46 -29.18
C PRO A 16 4.51 -4.48 -28.06
N THR A 17 3.37 -5.06 -27.68
CA THR A 17 3.27 -6.15 -26.68
C THR A 17 2.46 -7.28 -27.29
N ASP A 18 2.74 -8.54 -26.90
CA ASP A 18 2.04 -9.71 -27.40
C ASP A 18 0.63 -9.84 -26.81
N TYR A 19 0.42 -9.21 -25.64
CA TYR A 19 -0.87 -9.17 -24.93
C TYR A 19 -0.97 -7.90 -24.09
N THR A 20 -2.17 -7.59 -23.59
CA THR A 20 -2.40 -6.49 -22.66
C THR A 20 -1.91 -6.87 -21.27
N PRO A 21 -0.97 -6.14 -20.67
CA PRO A 21 -0.50 -6.41 -19.31
C PRO A 21 -1.61 -6.24 -18.28
N ILE A 22 -1.59 -7.08 -17.24
CA ILE A 22 -2.64 -7.14 -16.22
C ILE A 22 -2.08 -6.79 -14.84
N TRP A 23 -2.79 -5.92 -14.17
CA TRP A 23 -2.75 -5.70 -12.73
C TRP A 23 -4.17 -5.70 -12.18
N LEU A 24 -4.39 -6.29 -10.99
CA LEU A 24 -5.71 -6.34 -10.36
C LEU A 24 -5.72 -5.49 -9.09
N MET A 25 -6.73 -4.61 -8.97
CA MET A 25 -6.96 -3.86 -7.74
C MET A 25 -7.16 -4.83 -6.56
N ARG A 26 -6.49 -4.55 -5.44
CA ARG A 26 -6.52 -5.39 -4.23
C ARG A 26 -6.04 -6.83 -4.48
N GLN A 27 -5.09 -7.00 -5.38
CA GLN A 27 -4.46 -8.31 -5.62
C GLN A 27 -3.87 -8.90 -4.33
N ALA A 28 -3.26 -8.12 -3.44
CA ALA A 28 -3.01 -8.51 -2.06
C ALA A 28 -4.29 -8.39 -1.23
N GLY A 29 -4.76 -9.48 -0.63
CA GLY A 29 -6.03 -9.42 0.08
C GLY A 29 -6.43 -10.68 0.84
N ARG A 30 -7.47 -10.57 1.66
CA ARG A 30 -7.96 -11.63 2.57
C ARG A 30 -8.45 -12.92 1.88
N TYR A 31 -8.60 -12.93 0.58
CA TYR A 31 -8.90 -14.15 -0.19
C TYR A 31 -7.69 -15.10 -0.27
N LEU A 32 -6.47 -14.58 -0.12
CA LEU A 32 -5.23 -15.36 -0.08
C LEU A 32 -5.00 -15.93 1.33
N PRO A 33 -4.81 -17.26 1.48
CA PRO A 33 -4.46 -17.85 2.79
C PRO A 33 -3.18 -17.28 3.38
N GLU A 34 -2.14 -17.12 2.57
CA GLU A 34 -0.86 -16.55 2.94
C GLU A 34 -1.00 -15.11 3.46
N TYR A 35 -1.81 -14.28 2.80
CA TYR A 35 -2.11 -12.94 3.28
C TYR A 35 -2.75 -12.96 4.68
N ARG A 36 -3.71 -13.87 4.91
CA ARG A 36 -4.36 -13.99 6.22
C ARG A 36 -3.38 -14.39 7.32
N GLN A 37 -2.41 -15.25 7.00
CA GLN A 37 -1.35 -15.64 7.92
C GLN A 37 -0.48 -14.43 8.28
N THR A 38 0.14 -13.78 7.28
CA THR A 38 0.99 -12.59 7.48
C THR A 38 0.22 -11.49 8.21
N ARG A 39 -1.07 -11.30 7.89
CA ARG A 39 -1.92 -10.32 8.58
C ARG A 39 -2.14 -10.65 10.06
N SER A 40 -2.23 -11.94 10.41
CA SER A 40 -2.35 -12.41 11.79
C SER A 40 -1.06 -12.18 12.56
N GLU A 41 0.08 -12.48 11.96
CA GLU A 41 1.42 -12.27 12.55
C GLU A 41 1.70 -10.78 12.79
N ALA A 42 1.29 -9.90 11.87
CA ALA A 42 1.40 -8.46 12.02
C ALA A 42 0.52 -7.86 13.13
N GLY A 43 -0.43 -8.63 13.68
CA GLY A 43 -1.30 -8.26 14.80
C GLY A 43 -2.36 -7.21 14.45
N SER A 44 -2.03 -6.16 13.69
CA SER A 44 -2.96 -5.10 13.30
C SER A 44 -2.83 -4.74 11.82
N PHE A 45 -3.82 -3.99 11.27
CA PHE A 45 -3.73 -3.49 9.92
C PHE A 45 -2.54 -2.51 9.76
N MET A 46 -2.37 -1.61 10.71
CA MET A 46 -1.25 -0.69 10.69
C MET A 46 0.08 -1.43 10.90
N GLY A 47 0.13 -2.46 11.76
CA GLY A 47 1.30 -3.32 11.91
C GLY A 47 1.72 -3.99 10.60
N LEU A 48 0.75 -4.36 9.75
CA LEU A 48 1.01 -4.87 8.41
C LEU A 48 1.50 -3.76 7.46
N ALA A 49 0.78 -2.63 7.42
CA ALA A 49 1.02 -1.57 6.44
C ALA A 49 2.28 -0.74 6.71
N THR A 50 2.67 -0.60 7.98
CA THR A 50 3.84 0.22 8.39
C THR A 50 5.10 -0.58 8.63
N ASN A 51 5.06 -1.90 8.50
CA ASN A 51 6.24 -2.75 8.55
C ASN A 51 6.72 -3.06 7.12
N PRO A 52 7.92 -2.60 6.71
CA PRO A 52 8.44 -2.79 5.36
C PRO A 52 8.47 -4.27 4.93
N HIS A 53 8.89 -5.16 5.82
CA HIS A 53 8.97 -6.60 5.54
C HIS A 53 7.59 -7.18 5.21
N TYR A 54 6.60 -6.94 6.06
CA TYR A 54 5.25 -7.45 5.84
C TYR A 54 4.57 -6.81 4.62
N ALA A 55 4.76 -5.49 4.41
CA ALA A 55 4.22 -4.81 3.24
C ALA A 55 4.80 -5.37 1.94
N CYS A 56 6.11 -5.60 1.89
CA CYS A 56 6.78 -6.26 0.76
C CYS A 56 6.24 -7.68 0.55
N GLU A 57 6.21 -8.50 1.59
CA GLU A 57 5.74 -9.90 1.53
C GLU A 57 4.34 -9.99 0.94
N VAL A 58 3.35 -9.27 1.50
CA VAL A 58 1.98 -9.35 0.99
C VAL A 58 1.81 -8.74 -0.41
N THR A 59 2.72 -7.87 -0.83
CA THR A 59 2.76 -7.34 -2.20
C THR A 59 3.19 -8.42 -3.18
N LEU A 60 4.15 -9.25 -2.81
CA LEU A 60 4.71 -10.30 -3.68
C LEU A 60 3.82 -11.56 -3.74
N GLN A 61 3.13 -11.92 -2.66
CA GLN A 61 2.28 -13.13 -2.59
C GLN A 61 1.36 -13.32 -3.82
N PRO A 62 0.57 -12.31 -4.28
CA PRO A 62 -0.25 -12.48 -5.48
C PRO A 62 0.57 -12.58 -6.77
N VAL A 63 1.74 -11.95 -6.86
CA VAL A 63 2.61 -12.02 -8.04
C VAL A 63 3.24 -13.40 -8.15
N ASP A 64 3.60 -14.02 -7.03
CA ASP A 64 4.13 -15.38 -6.98
C ASP A 64 3.05 -16.44 -7.33
N ARG A 65 1.79 -16.14 -7.02
CA ARG A 65 0.68 -17.05 -7.22
C ARG A 65 0.04 -16.97 -8.62
N TYR A 66 0.02 -15.79 -9.19
CA TYR A 66 -0.68 -15.50 -10.44
C TYR A 66 0.25 -14.83 -11.47
N PRO A 67 0.06 -15.06 -12.76
CA PRO A 67 0.86 -14.44 -13.82
C PRO A 67 0.46 -12.98 -14.02
N LEU A 68 0.67 -12.15 -13.01
CA LEU A 68 0.44 -10.71 -13.06
C LEU A 68 1.66 -10.00 -13.63
N ASP A 69 1.45 -8.93 -14.38
CA ASP A 69 2.52 -8.17 -15.02
C ASP A 69 3.00 -6.97 -14.19
N ALA A 70 2.28 -6.62 -13.13
CA ALA A 70 2.63 -5.54 -12.24
C ALA A 70 2.09 -5.77 -10.83
N ALA A 71 2.72 -5.13 -9.86
CA ALA A 71 2.25 -5.02 -8.49
C ALA A 71 2.25 -3.56 -8.03
N ILE A 72 1.30 -3.21 -7.16
CA ILE A 72 1.34 -1.98 -6.39
C ILE A 72 1.72 -2.36 -4.96
N LEU A 73 2.70 -1.66 -4.40
CA LEU A 73 3.10 -1.87 -3.02
C LEU A 73 1.88 -1.79 -2.09
N PHE A 74 1.75 -2.78 -1.21
CA PHE A 74 0.69 -2.79 -0.20
C PHE A 74 0.84 -1.59 0.73
N SER A 75 -0.19 -0.77 0.77
CA SER A 75 -0.29 0.43 1.61
C SER A 75 -1.77 0.77 1.83
N ASP A 76 -2.04 1.91 2.46
CA ASP A 76 -3.39 2.44 2.64
C ASP A 76 -3.44 3.94 2.33
N ILE A 77 -4.58 4.41 1.83
CA ILE A 77 -4.80 5.83 1.51
C ILE A 77 -4.77 6.72 2.76
N LEU A 78 -4.95 6.14 3.95
CA LEU A 78 -4.99 6.87 5.22
C LEU A 78 -3.60 7.10 5.82
N THR A 79 -2.55 6.49 5.27
CA THR A 79 -1.17 6.68 5.75
C THR A 79 -0.68 8.10 5.57
N ILE A 80 -1.07 8.77 4.49
CA ILE A 80 -0.73 10.19 4.26
C ILE A 80 -1.43 11.10 5.26
N PRO A 81 -2.77 11.06 5.43
CA PRO A 81 -3.45 11.86 6.46
C PRO A 81 -2.93 11.59 7.89
N ASP A 82 -2.56 10.35 8.20
CA ASP A 82 -1.96 10.01 9.48
C ASP A 82 -0.59 10.68 9.67
N ALA A 83 0.27 10.61 8.65
CA ALA A 83 1.56 11.31 8.64
C ALA A 83 1.41 12.83 8.76
N MET A 84 0.31 13.40 8.26
CA MET A 84 -0.05 14.81 8.42
C MET A 84 -0.55 15.17 9.83
N GLY A 85 -0.62 14.19 10.75
CA GLY A 85 -0.94 14.43 12.15
C GLY A 85 -2.42 14.41 12.50
N LEU A 86 -3.29 13.82 11.65
CA LEU A 86 -4.72 13.72 11.93
C LEU A 86 -5.06 12.66 12.99
N GLY A 87 -4.10 11.79 13.35
CA GLY A 87 -4.24 10.80 14.42
C GLY A 87 -5.19 9.66 14.04
N LEU A 88 -4.75 8.81 13.13
CA LEU A 88 -5.48 7.63 12.68
C LEU A 88 -5.54 6.56 13.77
N SER A 89 -6.71 6.00 13.96
CA SER A 89 -6.93 4.81 14.81
C SER A 89 -7.89 3.85 14.12
N PHE A 90 -7.77 2.55 14.45
CA PHE A 90 -8.69 1.52 13.98
C PHE A 90 -9.43 0.93 15.17
N VAL A 91 -10.75 1.05 15.16
CA VAL A 91 -11.62 0.49 16.19
C VAL A 91 -12.28 -0.77 15.62
N ALA A 92 -12.22 -1.87 16.38
CA ALA A 92 -12.81 -3.13 15.95
C ALA A 92 -14.33 -2.95 15.70
N GLY A 93 -14.78 -3.34 14.51
CA GLY A 93 -16.18 -3.21 14.09
C GLY A 93 -16.59 -1.83 13.57
N GLU A 94 -15.78 -0.76 13.78
CA GLU A 94 -16.13 0.60 13.37
C GLU A 94 -15.26 1.13 12.22
N GLY A 95 -14.11 0.47 11.96
CA GLY A 95 -13.17 0.88 10.92
C GLY A 95 -12.22 2.01 11.33
N PRO A 96 -11.65 2.74 10.36
CA PRO A 96 -10.71 3.82 10.62
C PRO A 96 -11.41 5.07 11.15
N LYS A 97 -10.74 5.76 12.10
CA LYS A 97 -11.17 7.05 12.65
C LYS A 97 -9.98 7.99 12.76
N PHE A 98 -10.21 9.27 12.51
CA PHE A 98 -9.26 10.34 12.76
C PHE A 98 -9.66 11.11 14.01
N ALA A 99 -8.70 11.31 14.92
CA ALA A 99 -8.92 12.11 16.14
C ALA A 99 -9.14 13.61 15.82
N LYS A 100 -8.56 14.08 14.69
CA LYS A 100 -8.62 15.48 14.25
C LYS A 100 -9.11 15.56 12.80
N PRO A 101 -10.39 15.29 12.52
CA PRO A 101 -10.92 15.40 11.16
C PRO A 101 -10.92 16.86 10.69
N VAL A 102 -10.61 17.06 9.41
CA VAL A 102 -10.64 18.40 8.78
C VAL A 102 -12.09 18.78 8.49
N GLN A 103 -12.61 19.82 9.15
CA GLN A 103 -14.01 20.22 9.08
C GLN A 103 -14.24 21.66 8.58
N ASP A 104 -13.18 22.48 8.57
CA ASP A 104 -13.27 23.88 8.20
C ASP A 104 -11.96 24.38 7.55
N GLU A 105 -12.00 25.64 7.07
CA GLU A 105 -10.86 26.26 6.41
C GLU A 105 -9.65 26.46 7.37
N ALA A 106 -9.92 26.70 8.64
CA ALA A 106 -8.85 26.86 9.64
C ALA A 106 -8.10 25.53 9.85
N ALA A 107 -8.86 24.42 9.91
CA ALA A 107 -8.27 23.09 9.99
C ALA A 107 -7.45 22.74 8.72
N VAL A 108 -7.90 23.14 7.52
CA VAL A 108 -7.11 22.99 6.29
C VAL A 108 -5.79 23.76 6.38
N LYS A 109 -5.82 25.02 6.81
CA LYS A 109 -4.62 25.87 6.95
C LYS A 109 -3.65 25.36 8.02
N ALA A 110 -4.16 24.63 9.02
CA ALA A 110 -3.35 24.04 10.09
C ALA A 110 -2.73 22.69 9.72
N LEU A 111 -3.03 22.13 8.54
CA LEU A 111 -2.44 20.86 8.11
C LEU A 111 -0.92 21.00 7.99
N TYR A 112 -0.24 20.03 8.58
CA TYR A 112 1.20 19.88 8.44
C TYR A 112 1.54 19.04 7.22
N VAL A 113 2.50 19.48 6.42
CA VAL A 113 3.06 18.68 5.32
C VAL A 113 4.30 17.97 5.85
N PRO A 114 4.22 16.65 6.11
CA PRO A 114 5.34 15.90 6.67
C PRO A 114 6.46 15.72 5.64
N ASP A 115 7.69 15.55 6.12
CA ASP A 115 8.77 15.02 5.29
C ASP A 115 8.48 13.51 5.05
N PRO A 116 8.29 13.09 3.79
CA PRO A 116 8.06 11.67 3.47
C PRO A 116 9.21 10.76 3.92
N SER A 117 10.44 11.27 3.91
CA SER A 117 11.64 10.53 4.33
C SER A 117 11.67 10.21 5.83
N ASP A 118 10.88 10.92 6.65
CA ASP A 118 10.71 10.65 8.07
C ASP A 118 9.44 9.82 8.32
N LYS A 119 8.28 10.41 8.09
CA LYS A 119 6.99 9.83 8.51
C LYS A 119 6.49 8.66 7.65
N LEU A 120 6.93 8.61 6.39
CA LEU A 120 6.53 7.58 5.43
C LEU A 120 7.72 6.71 4.97
N LYS A 121 8.83 6.77 5.70
CA LYS A 121 10.04 6.01 5.37
C LYS A 121 9.76 4.51 5.21
N TYR A 122 8.88 3.95 6.01
CA TYR A 122 8.49 2.53 5.91
C TYR A 122 7.92 2.15 4.53
N VAL A 123 7.34 3.11 3.79
CA VAL A 123 6.83 2.88 2.43
C VAL A 123 8.00 2.72 1.46
N THR A 124 8.98 3.61 1.55
CA THR A 124 10.18 3.56 0.69
C THR A 124 11.11 2.41 1.06
N ASP A 125 11.15 2.00 2.33
CA ASP A 125 11.94 0.87 2.78
C ASP A 125 11.36 -0.50 2.35
N ALA A 126 10.08 -0.54 1.96
CA ALA A 126 9.42 -1.76 1.48
C ALA A 126 9.60 -2.00 -0.03
N VAL A 127 10.17 -1.05 -0.79
CA VAL A 127 10.49 -1.16 -2.22
C VAL A 127 11.90 -1.69 -2.40
#